data_790c6d35f762b6ae3171473bc6654ce9
#
_entry.id   790c6d35f762b6ae3171473bc6654ce9
#
_cell.length_a   1.000
_cell.length_b   1.000
_cell.length_c   1.000
_cell.angle_alpha   90.00
_cell.angle_beta   90.00
_cell.angle_gamma   90.00
#
_symmetry.space_group_name_H-M   'P 1'
#
loop_
_entity.id
_entity.type
_entity.pdbx_description
1 polymer ?
#
loop_
_entity_poly.entity_id
_entity_poly.type
_entity_poly.pdbx_seq_one_letter_code
_entity_poly.pdbx_strand_id
1 'polypeptide(L)'
;MNETNLVQSVDRALRIIEFLAENPTGAGITEISKSLGLSKGTVHRLISTLKERDFAYQSSNTQLYRLSYKILYLYNCISNNIDMFKVSRPIIRKFADKVDATVHLATLDEKRSNIVYIDRIEPMNSQKPFVMSSRVGKKAPCYCTAAGKILLSQYSDDEIRDIMKGEEYKNYTDKTIKNIDEFLEEIHKVRKQGYALDENEYDHGIICISIPIYNSNGKIDFTMSVTDLILYTKAEELINLKDQLDEVSRKVSNAINYI
;
A
#
# COMPACT_ATOMS: atom_id res chain seq x y z
N MET A 1 -12.06 23.75 -9.85
CA MET A 1 -11.83 22.36 -10.29
C MET A 1 -11.19 22.44 -11.66
N ASN A 2 -9.87 22.22 -11.75
CA ASN A 2 -9.22 22.12 -13.07
C ASN A 2 -9.73 20.80 -13.69
N GLU A 3 -10.45 20.88 -14.81
CA GLU A 3 -10.65 19.74 -15.68
C GLU A 3 -9.28 19.24 -16.07
N THR A 4 -8.86 18.12 -15.48
CA THR A 4 -7.64 17.43 -15.89
C THR A 4 -7.84 17.05 -17.35
N ASN A 5 -6.98 17.59 -18.22
CA ASN A 5 -7.03 17.35 -19.68
C ASN A 5 -6.55 15.92 -19.97
N LEU A 6 -7.30 14.91 -19.45
CA LEU A 6 -6.98 13.50 -19.59
C LEU A 6 -7.31 13.05 -21.01
N VAL A 7 -6.39 12.30 -21.62
CA VAL A 7 -6.67 11.59 -22.87
C VAL A 7 -7.64 10.45 -22.57
N GLN A 8 -8.90 10.65 -22.89
CA GLN A 8 -10.02 9.78 -22.52
C GLN A 8 -9.82 8.30 -22.87
N SER A 9 -9.19 8.00 -24.01
CA SER A 9 -8.91 6.62 -24.41
C SER A 9 -7.86 5.94 -23.54
N VAL A 10 -6.86 6.70 -23.07
CA VAL A 10 -5.82 6.20 -22.15
C VAL A 10 -6.41 5.95 -20.77
N ASP A 11 -7.15 6.92 -20.23
CA ASP A 11 -7.85 6.79 -18.93
C ASP A 11 -8.74 5.52 -18.93
N ARG A 12 -9.57 5.35 -19.94
CA ARG A 12 -10.46 4.19 -20.05
C ARG A 12 -9.70 2.86 -20.16
N ALA A 13 -8.57 2.83 -20.86
CA ALA A 13 -7.74 1.62 -20.98
C ALA A 13 -7.11 1.25 -19.64
N LEU A 14 -6.63 2.24 -18.86
CA LEU A 14 -6.09 2.05 -17.51
C LEU A 14 -7.17 1.53 -16.57
N ARG A 15 -8.37 2.10 -16.59
CA ARG A 15 -9.52 1.62 -15.80
C ARG A 15 -9.91 0.18 -16.12
N ILE A 16 -9.75 -0.27 -17.36
CA ILE A 16 -9.95 -1.70 -17.73
C ILE A 16 -8.86 -2.56 -17.08
N ILE A 17 -7.60 -2.12 -17.09
CA ILE A 17 -6.49 -2.84 -16.42
C ILE A 17 -6.77 -2.98 -14.93
N GLU A 18 -7.15 -1.89 -14.25
CA GLU A 18 -7.48 -1.87 -12.83
C GLU A 18 -8.66 -2.80 -12.53
N PHE A 19 -9.72 -2.73 -13.31
CA PHE A 19 -10.88 -3.61 -13.17
C PHE A 19 -10.51 -5.10 -13.30
N LEU A 20 -9.67 -5.45 -14.28
CA LEU A 20 -9.20 -6.84 -14.47
C LEU A 20 -8.28 -7.29 -13.33
N ALA A 21 -7.53 -6.38 -12.70
CA ALA A 21 -6.71 -6.69 -11.53
C ALA A 21 -7.57 -7.06 -10.29
N GLU A 22 -8.72 -6.41 -10.14
CA GLU A 22 -9.69 -6.71 -9.08
C GLU A 22 -10.52 -7.97 -9.35
N ASN A 23 -10.54 -8.43 -10.61
CA ASN A 23 -11.30 -9.61 -11.07
C ASN A 23 -10.37 -10.71 -11.61
N PRO A 24 -9.58 -11.39 -10.76
CA PRO A 24 -8.56 -12.36 -11.19
C PRO A 24 -9.14 -13.60 -11.88
N THR A 25 -10.40 -13.91 -11.66
CA THR A 25 -11.10 -14.99 -12.38
C THR A 25 -11.43 -14.61 -13.82
N GLY A 26 -11.29 -13.33 -14.17
CA GLY A 26 -11.56 -12.76 -15.48
C GLY A 26 -12.95 -12.20 -15.61
N ALA A 27 -13.16 -11.35 -16.62
CA ALA A 27 -14.45 -10.69 -16.89
C ALA A 27 -14.77 -10.66 -18.40
N GLY A 28 -16.06 -10.68 -18.73
CA GLY A 28 -16.56 -10.53 -20.09
C GLY A 28 -16.75 -9.05 -20.47
N ILE A 29 -16.81 -8.77 -21.80
CA ILE A 29 -17.04 -7.40 -22.31
C ILE A 29 -18.30 -6.75 -21.72
N THR A 30 -19.36 -7.52 -21.54
CA THR A 30 -20.63 -6.99 -20.99
C THR A 30 -20.47 -6.56 -19.53
N GLU A 31 -19.75 -7.31 -18.74
CA GLU A 31 -19.49 -7.03 -17.33
C GLU A 31 -18.60 -5.80 -17.18
N ILE A 32 -17.47 -5.74 -17.92
CA ILE A 32 -16.57 -4.58 -17.97
C ILE A 32 -17.33 -3.32 -18.41
N SER A 33 -18.17 -3.43 -19.46
CA SER A 33 -19.00 -2.35 -19.99
C SER A 33 -19.94 -1.78 -18.91
N LYS A 34 -20.64 -2.67 -18.20
CA LYS A 34 -21.58 -2.30 -17.15
C LYS A 34 -20.86 -1.65 -15.95
N SER A 35 -19.77 -2.25 -15.49
CA SER A 35 -19.02 -1.78 -14.31
C SER A 35 -18.36 -0.41 -14.55
N LEU A 36 -17.79 -0.19 -15.73
CA LEU A 36 -17.09 1.05 -16.05
C LEU A 36 -17.94 2.13 -16.72
N GLY A 37 -19.22 1.85 -17.00
CA GLY A 37 -20.11 2.80 -17.69
C GLY A 37 -19.68 3.07 -19.14
N LEU A 38 -19.05 2.10 -19.82
CA LEU A 38 -18.57 2.22 -21.20
C LEU A 38 -19.43 1.44 -22.17
N SER A 39 -19.54 1.89 -23.43
CA SER A 39 -20.19 1.09 -24.46
C SER A 39 -19.41 -0.21 -24.74
N LYS A 40 -20.10 -1.32 -25.06
CA LYS A 40 -19.46 -2.60 -25.42
C LYS A 40 -18.47 -2.46 -26.57
N GLY A 41 -18.76 -1.61 -27.57
CA GLY A 41 -17.86 -1.32 -28.67
C GLY A 41 -16.57 -0.64 -28.24
N THR A 42 -16.68 0.31 -27.27
CA THR A 42 -15.51 0.96 -26.68
C THR A 42 -14.66 -0.04 -25.92
N VAL A 43 -15.27 -0.85 -25.05
CA VAL A 43 -14.56 -1.89 -24.28
C VAL A 43 -13.87 -2.86 -25.22
N HIS A 44 -14.55 -3.34 -26.27
CA HIS A 44 -13.98 -4.26 -27.24
C HIS A 44 -12.73 -3.69 -27.91
N ARG A 45 -12.78 -2.45 -28.40
CA ARG A 45 -11.63 -1.79 -29.05
C ARG A 45 -10.45 -1.62 -28.09
N LEU A 46 -10.71 -1.17 -26.86
CA LEU A 46 -9.67 -0.95 -25.86
C LEU A 46 -9.03 -2.27 -25.44
N ILE A 47 -9.84 -3.30 -25.14
CA ILE A 47 -9.31 -4.60 -24.71
C ILE A 47 -8.56 -5.32 -25.85
N SER A 48 -8.96 -5.11 -27.12
CA SER A 48 -8.20 -5.60 -28.27
C SER A 48 -6.82 -4.96 -28.33
N THR A 49 -6.71 -3.65 -28.07
CA THR A 49 -5.43 -2.95 -27.97
C THR A 49 -4.59 -3.47 -26.81
N LEU A 50 -5.20 -3.69 -25.64
CA LEU A 50 -4.51 -4.26 -24.48
C LEU A 50 -4.00 -5.69 -24.75
N LYS A 51 -4.75 -6.49 -25.50
CA LYS A 51 -4.31 -7.83 -25.95
C LYS A 51 -3.13 -7.74 -26.91
N GLU A 52 -3.23 -6.88 -27.94
CA GLU A 52 -2.14 -6.68 -28.90
C GLU A 52 -0.84 -6.20 -28.23
N ARG A 53 -0.96 -5.48 -27.15
CA ARG A 53 0.17 -5.00 -26.33
C ARG A 53 0.55 -5.92 -25.18
N ASP A 54 -0.03 -7.13 -25.13
CA ASP A 54 0.20 -8.15 -24.09
C ASP A 54 -0.15 -7.73 -22.66
N PHE A 55 -0.99 -6.72 -22.46
CA PHE A 55 -1.49 -6.35 -21.12
C PHE A 55 -2.66 -7.21 -20.66
N ALA A 56 -3.42 -7.75 -21.60
CA ALA A 56 -4.53 -8.65 -21.34
C ALA A 56 -4.48 -9.87 -22.25
N TYR A 57 -5.14 -10.94 -21.84
CA TYR A 57 -5.41 -12.09 -22.71
C TYR A 57 -6.84 -12.59 -22.53
N GLN A 58 -7.35 -13.31 -23.50
CA GLN A 58 -8.65 -13.96 -23.41
C GLN A 58 -8.44 -15.47 -23.21
N SER A 59 -9.01 -16.00 -22.14
CA SER A 59 -8.96 -17.43 -21.84
C SER A 59 -9.73 -18.21 -22.91
N SER A 60 -9.10 -19.21 -23.53
CA SER A 60 -9.72 -20.06 -24.52
C SER A 60 -10.91 -20.86 -23.97
N ASN A 61 -10.84 -21.26 -22.71
CA ASN A 61 -11.85 -22.10 -22.06
C ASN A 61 -13.08 -21.31 -21.61
N THR A 62 -12.90 -20.09 -21.11
CA THR A 62 -13.98 -19.30 -20.49
C THR A 62 -14.41 -18.12 -21.33
N GLN A 63 -13.62 -17.76 -22.37
CA GLN A 63 -13.78 -16.54 -23.16
C GLN A 63 -13.72 -15.24 -22.34
N LEU A 64 -13.30 -15.31 -21.07
CA LEU A 64 -13.13 -14.16 -20.19
C LEU A 64 -11.74 -13.52 -20.40
N TYR A 65 -11.69 -12.21 -20.25
CA TYR A 65 -10.45 -11.43 -20.31
C TYR A 65 -9.80 -11.35 -18.94
N ARG A 66 -8.46 -11.48 -18.91
CA ARG A 66 -7.63 -11.39 -17.70
C ARG A 66 -6.39 -10.57 -17.98
N LEU A 67 -5.75 -10.05 -16.92
CA LEU A 67 -4.42 -9.47 -17.05
C LEU A 67 -3.39 -10.52 -17.46
N SER A 68 -2.45 -10.12 -18.31
CA SER A 68 -1.34 -10.98 -18.73
C SER A 68 -0.13 -10.87 -17.78
N TYR A 69 0.81 -11.79 -17.94
CA TYR A 69 2.07 -11.82 -17.19
C TYR A 69 3.02 -10.63 -17.51
N LYS A 70 2.70 -9.78 -18.49
CA LYS A 70 3.45 -8.55 -18.76
C LYS A 70 3.45 -7.61 -17.56
N ILE A 71 2.38 -7.60 -16.74
CA ILE A 71 2.33 -6.83 -15.50
C ILE A 71 3.43 -7.27 -14.54
N LEU A 72 3.70 -8.58 -14.43
CA LEU A 72 4.82 -9.09 -13.60
C LEU A 72 6.19 -8.66 -14.15
N TYR A 73 6.35 -8.64 -15.46
CA TYR A 73 7.57 -8.11 -16.08
C TYR A 73 7.80 -6.64 -15.72
N LEU A 74 6.77 -5.79 -15.82
CA LEU A 74 6.87 -4.37 -15.44
C LEU A 74 7.17 -4.21 -13.94
N TYR A 75 6.51 -5.00 -13.10
CA TYR A 75 6.82 -5.03 -11.66
C TYR A 75 8.28 -5.41 -11.41
N ASN A 76 8.80 -6.46 -12.08
CA ASN A 76 10.19 -6.87 -11.94
C ASN A 76 11.18 -5.81 -12.43
N CYS A 77 10.86 -5.05 -13.49
CA CYS A 77 11.68 -3.93 -13.93
C CYS A 77 11.80 -2.84 -12.86
N ILE A 78 10.73 -2.60 -12.10
CA ILE A 78 10.75 -1.65 -10.98
C ILE A 78 11.51 -2.28 -9.80
N SER A 79 11.12 -3.47 -9.36
CA SER A 79 11.64 -4.09 -8.12
C SER A 79 13.11 -4.51 -8.22
N ASN A 80 13.59 -4.90 -9.40
CA ASN A 80 14.99 -5.29 -9.61
C ASN A 80 15.95 -4.09 -9.64
N ASN A 81 15.44 -2.90 -9.97
CA ASN A 81 16.23 -1.66 -9.92
C ASN A 81 16.29 -1.05 -8.52
N ILE A 82 15.54 -1.60 -7.57
CA ILE A 82 15.56 -1.16 -6.17
C ILE A 82 16.37 -2.21 -5.38
N ASP A 83 17.69 -2.01 -5.32
CA ASP A 83 18.58 -2.90 -4.55
C ASP A 83 18.17 -3.02 -3.07
N MET A 84 17.43 -2.03 -2.57
CA MET A 84 16.83 -2.04 -1.25
C MET A 84 16.06 -3.34 -0.95
N PHE A 85 15.24 -3.85 -1.88
CA PHE A 85 14.48 -5.09 -1.63
C PHE A 85 15.37 -6.32 -1.49
N LYS A 86 16.50 -6.38 -2.21
CA LYS A 86 17.44 -7.50 -2.13
C LYS A 86 18.04 -7.62 -0.74
N VAL A 87 18.36 -6.48 -0.12
CA VAL A 87 19.03 -6.44 1.19
C VAL A 87 18.03 -6.45 2.35
N SER A 88 16.87 -5.81 2.23
CA SER A 88 15.88 -5.70 3.29
C SER A 88 15.05 -6.98 3.48
N ARG A 89 14.63 -7.63 2.38
CA ARG A 89 13.76 -8.82 2.44
C ARG A 89 14.28 -9.96 3.31
N PRO A 90 15.56 -10.38 3.26
CA PRO A 90 16.06 -11.44 4.13
C PRO A 90 16.00 -11.07 5.62
N ILE A 91 16.23 -9.80 5.96
CA ILE A 91 16.18 -9.29 7.33
C ILE A 91 14.73 -9.31 7.83
N ILE A 92 13.82 -8.73 7.03
CA ILE A 92 12.40 -8.61 7.37
C ILE A 92 11.73 -9.97 7.41
N ARG A 93 12.09 -10.89 6.49
CA ARG A 93 11.55 -12.26 6.48
C ARG A 93 11.78 -12.99 7.80
N LYS A 94 13.02 -12.96 8.30
CA LYS A 94 13.36 -13.57 9.59
C LYS A 94 12.54 -12.99 10.74
N PHE A 95 12.23 -11.70 10.67
CA PHE A 95 11.40 -11.05 11.68
C PHE A 95 9.92 -11.43 11.53
N ALA A 96 9.36 -11.41 10.33
CA ALA A 96 7.99 -11.83 10.05
C ALA A 96 7.72 -13.27 10.51
N ASP A 97 8.65 -14.20 10.21
CA ASP A 97 8.57 -15.59 10.67
C ASP A 97 8.62 -15.71 12.20
N LYS A 98 9.45 -14.86 12.87
CA LYS A 98 9.58 -14.87 14.33
C LYS A 98 8.32 -14.40 15.05
N VAL A 99 7.66 -13.35 14.51
CA VAL A 99 6.47 -12.74 15.15
C VAL A 99 5.16 -13.32 14.62
N ASP A 100 5.23 -14.22 13.64
CA ASP A 100 4.07 -14.83 12.96
C ASP A 100 3.03 -13.78 12.50
N ALA A 101 3.51 -12.69 11.88
CA ALA A 101 2.69 -11.59 11.40
C ALA A 101 3.20 -11.05 10.06
N THR A 102 2.31 -10.46 9.28
CA THR A 102 2.66 -9.83 8.01
C THR A 102 3.43 -8.52 8.24
N VAL A 103 4.52 -8.34 7.51
CA VAL A 103 5.31 -7.11 7.52
C VAL A 103 5.17 -6.39 6.18
N HIS A 104 4.87 -5.09 6.23
CA HIS A 104 4.80 -4.24 5.06
C HIS A 104 5.93 -3.22 5.05
N LEU A 105 6.40 -2.89 3.84
CA LEU A 105 7.15 -1.68 3.58
C LEU A 105 6.25 -0.69 2.82
N ALA A 106 6.28 0.57 3.21
CA ALA A 106 5.54 1.63 2.56
C ALA A 106 6.36 2.92 2.44
N THR A 107 6.02 3.73 1.45
CA THR A 107 6.55 5.08 1.22
C THR A 107 5.41 6.04 0.91
N LEU A 108 5.69 7.34 0.83
CA LEU A 108 4.71 8.33 0.38
C LEU A 108 4.52 8.28 -1.14
N ASP A 109 3.32 8.59 -1.59
CA ASP A 109 3.08 8.90 -2.99
C ASP A 109 3.61 10.32 -3.35
N GLU A 110 3.55 10.69 -4.62
CA GLU A 110 4.05 11.99 -5.09
C GLU A 110 3.37 13.18 -4.40
N LYS A 111 2.08 13.06 -4.05
CA LYS A 111 1.31 14.09 -3.34
C LYS A 111 1.56 14.08 -1.83
N ARG A 112 2.16 13.02 -1.31
CA ARG A 112 2.42 12.77 0.12
C ARG A 112 1.18 12.61 1.00
N SER A 113 -0.01 12.68 0.45
CA SER A 113 -1.26 12.48 1.19
C SER A 113 -1.63 11.00 1.37
N ASN A 114 -1.00 10.12 0.57
CA ASN A 114 -1.19 8.68 0.66
C ASN A 114 0.14 7.95 0.80
N ILE A 115 0.09 6.79 1.44
CA ILE A 115 1.16 5.80 1.36
C ILE A 115 0.99 4.94 0.12
N VAL A 116 2.10 4.35 -0.33
CA VAL A 116 2.13 3.27 -1.33
C VAL A 116 2.79 2.07 -0.67
N TYR A 117 2.12 0.92 -0.62
CA TYR A 117 2.75 -0.34 -0.21
C TYR A 117 3.74 -0.78 -1.28
N ILE A 118 5.01 -0.85 -0.94
CA ILE A 118 6.09 -1.20 -1.88
C ILE A 118 6.58 -2.63 -1.72
N ASP A 119 6.39 -3.23 -0.54
CA ASP A 119 6.65 -4.65 -0.30
C ASP A 119 5.70 -5.21 0.76
N ARG A 120 5.48 -6.53 0.69
CA ARG A 120 4.68 -7.31 1.64
C ARG A 120 5.35 -8.65 1.87
N ILE A 121 5.72 -8.92 3.11
CA ILE A 121 6.41 -10.13 3.54
C ILE A 121 5.50 -10.87 4.52
N GLU A 122 4.98 -12.02 4.10
CA GLU A 122 4.18 -12.90 4.95
C GLU A 122 5.09 -13.94 5.63
N PRO A 123 4.78 -14.38 6.86
CA PRO A 123 5.49 -15.47 7.50
C PRO A 123 5.32 -16.77 6.68
N MET A 124 6.38 -17.58 6.59
CA MET A 124 6.39 -18.77 5.71
C MET A 124 5.44 -19.89 6.17
N ASN A 125 5.23 -20.03 7.48
CA ASN A 125 4.50 -21.14 8.08
C ASN A 125 3.31 -20.70 8.93
N SER A 126 2.77 -19.50 8.70
CA SER A 126 1.61 -19.03 9.44
C SER A 126 0.38 -19.90 9.14
N GLN A 127 -0.31 -20.28 10.20
CA GLN A 127 -1.61 -20.95 10.11
C GLN A 127 -2.79 -19.98 10.30
N LYS A 128 -2.50 -18.69 10.44
CA LYS A 128 -3.55 -17.67 10.55
C LYS A 128 -4.21 -17.49 9.17
N PRO A 129 -5.52 -17.75 9.03
CA PRO A 129 -6.22 -17.49 7.78
C PRO A 129 -6.40 -15.99 7.62
N PHE A 130 -5.44 -15.34 6.95
CA PHE A 130 -5.42 -13.91 6.87
C PHE A 130 -5.38 -13.41 5.43
N VAL A 131 -6.47 -12.78 4.99
CA VAL A 131 -6.56 -12.09 3.71
C VAL A 131 -6.62 -10.60 3.96
N MET A 132 -5.53 -9.89 3.70
CA MET A 132 -5.48 -8.43 3.79
C MET A 132 -5.89 -7.76 2.49
N SER A 133 -6.48 -6.58 2.63
CA SER A 133 -6.74 -5.68 1.50
C SER A 133 -5.48 -5.02 0.95
N SER A 134 -4.39 -4.96 1.73
CA SER A 134 -3.09 -4.39 1.34
C SER A 134 -2.40 -5.24 0.29
N ARG A 135 -2.03 -4.61 -0.83
CA ARG A 135 -1.27 -5.22 -1.94
C ARG A 135 -0.16 -4.27 -2.35
N VAL A 136 0.96 -4.81 -2.82
CA VAL A 136 2.05 -4.00 -3.40
C VAL A 136 1.50 -3.13 -4.53
N GLY A 137 1.84 -1.85 -4.52
CA GLY A 137 1.34 -0.83 -5.44
C GLY A 137 0.02 -0.17 -5.01
N LYS A 138 -0.72 -0.73 -4.05
CA LYS A 138 -1.96 -0.12 -3.54
C LYS A 138 -1.62 1.11 -2.69
N LYS A 139 -2.44 2.16 -2.83
CA LYS A 139 -2.39 3.36 -1.98
C LYS A 139 -3.35 3.25 -0.81
N ALA A 140 -3.02 3.91 0.30
CA ALA A 140 -3.91 4.10 1.43
C ALA A 140 -3.67 5.50 2.04
N PRO A 141 -4.70 6.16 2.62
CA PRO A 141 -4.55 7.50 3.17
C PRO A 141 -3.58 7.55 4.34
N CYS A 142 -2.79 8.64 4.43
CA CYS A 142 -1.84 8.80 5.54
C CYS A 142 -2.54 8.98 6.89
N TYR A 143 -3.69 9.64 6.94
CA TYR A 143 -4.33 10.01 8.19
C TYR A 143 -4.88 8.82 9.01
N CYS A 144 -5.15 7.68 8.39
CA CYS A 144 -5.74 6.51 9.04
C CYS A 144 -4.87 5.24 8.92
N THR A 145 -3.58 5.39 8.63
CA THR A 145 -2.63 4.27 8.57
C THR A 145 -1.43 4.53 9.46
N ALA A 146 -0.96 3.52 10.18
CA ALA A 146 0.24 3.64 11.01
C ALA A 146 1.46 4.10 10.20
N ALA A 147 1.63 3.57 8.97
CA ALA A 147 2.70 3.96 8.07
C ALA A 147 2.64 5.44 7.67
N GLY A 148 1.44 5.96 7.36
CA GLY A 148 1.24 7.36 6.99
C GLY A 148 1.56 8.30 8.14
N LYS A 149 1.15 7.96 9.37
CA LYS A 149 1.48 8.73 10.57
C LYS A 149 3.00 8.83 10.78
N ILE A 150 3.75 7.73 10.59
CA ILE A 150 5.22 7.73 10.67
C ILE A 150 5.84 8.59 9.58
N LEU A 151 5.43 8.39 8.32
CA LEU A 151 6.03 9.13 7.20
C LEU A 151 5.80 10.64 7.29
N LEU A 152 4.63 11.06 7.80
CA LEU A 152 4.33 12.47 7.98
C LEU A 152 4.88 13.06 9.27
N SER A 153 5.29 12.25 10.25
CA SER A 153 5.82 12.76 11.53
C SER A 153 7.11 13.58 11.41
N GLN A 154 7.84 13.46 10.31
CA GLN A 154 9.07 14.21 10.02
C GLN A 154 8.83 15.64 9.51
N TYR A 155 7.62 15.98 9.09
CA TYR A 155 7.25 17.30 8.59
C TYR A 155 6.70 18.16 9.74
N SER A 156 6.78 19.49 9.61
CA SER A 156 6.14 20.42 10.56
C SER A 156 4.60 20.35 10.43
N ASP A 157 3.89 20.88 11.42
CA ASP A 157 2.44 20.89 11.40
C ASP A 157 1.88 21.69 10.23
N ASP A 158 2.55 22.81 9.85
CA ASP A 158 2.14 23.61 8.71
C ASP A 158 2.34 22.86 7.40
N GLU A 159 3.48 22.17 7.22
CA GLU A 159 3.71 21.32 6.06
C GLU A 159 2.68 20.19 5.96
N ILE A 160 2.31 19.58 7.09
CA ILE A 160 1.27 18.53 7.10
C ILE A 160 -0.09 19.12 6.71
N ARG A 161 -0.44 20.32 7.21
CA ARG A 161 -1.68 21.01 6.79
C ARG A 161 -1.68 21.30 5.29
N ASP A 162 -0.55 21.69 4.72
CA ASP A 162 -0.44 21.94 3.27
C ASP A 162 -0.54 20.63 2.46
N ILE A 163 0.13 19.56 2.90
CA ILE A 163 0.05 18.22 2.26
C ILE A 163 -1.40 17.71 2.26
N MET A 164 -2.08 17.84 3.38
CA MET A 164 -3.45 17.33 3.56
C MET A 164 -4.53 18.29 3.07
N LYS A 165 -4.15 19.43 2.51
CA LYS A 165 -5.09 20.45 2.02
C LYS A 165 -5.95 19.92 0.87
N GLY A 166 -7.26 19.90 1.10
CA GLY A 166 -8.23 19.43 0.11
C GLY A 166 -8.42 17.92 0.09
N GLU A 167 -7.73 17.17 0.95
CA GLU A 167 -8.00 15.74 1.14
C GLU A 167 -9.31 15.54 1.92
N GLU A 168 -10.10 14.59 1.48
CA GLU A 168 -11.34 14.18 2.15
C GLU A 168 -11.01 13.13 3.22
N TYR A 169 -11.39 13.41 4.47
CA TYR A 169 -11.26 12.46 5.58
C TYR A 169 -12.43 11.46 5.52
N LYS A 170 -12.28 10.48 4.64
CA LYS A 170 -13.28 9.44 4.46
C LYS A 170 -13.35 8.54 5.69
N ASN A 171 -14.54 8.32 6.19
CA ASN A 171 -14.78 7.47 7.35
C ASN A 171 -14.78 5.99 6.93
N TYR A 172 -13.73 5.26 7.21
CA TYR A 172 -13.59 3.83 6.90
C TYR A 172 -14.15 2.96 8.01
N THR A 173 -13.95 3.41 9.26
CA THR A 173 -14.45 2.77 10.48
C THR A 173 -14.85 3.84 11.48
N ASP A 174 -15.42 3.44 12.63
CA ASP A 174 -15.77 4.36 13.71
C ASP A 174 -14.54 5.01 14.37
N LYS A 175 -13.34 4.39 14.22
CA LYS A 175 -12.07 4.88 14.77
C LYS A 175 -11.26 5.72 13.78
N THR A 176 -11.70 5.85 12.53
CA THR A 176 -11.00 6.67 11.53
C THR A 176 -10.88 8.12 11.99
N ILE A 177 -9.69 8.69 11.89
CA ILE A 177 -9.43 10.12 12.13
C ILE A 177 -10.26 10.97 11.16
N LYS A 178 -10.93 12.01 11.67
CA LYS A 178 -11.99 12.73 10.94
C LYS A 178 -11.57 14.08 10.40
N ASN A 179 -10.47 14.64 10.90
CA ASN A 179 -10.02 15.97 10.52
C ASN A 179 -8.52 16.15 10.78
N ILE A 180 -7.99 17.27 10.29
CA ILE A 180 -6.56 17.60 10.40
C ILE A 180 -6.09 17.80 11.85
N ASP A 181 -6.93 18.30 12.75
CA ASP A 181 -6.51 18.59 14.11
C ASP A 181 -6.36 17.28 14.90
N GLU A 182 -7.31 16.34 14.79
CA GLU A 182 -7.17 14.98 15.31
C GLU A 182 -5.92 14.28 14.76
N PHE A 183 -5.65 14.46 13.45
CA PHE A 183 -4.48 13.87 12.82
C PHE A 183 -3.18 14.43 13.38
N LEU A 184 -3.07 15.75 13.60
CA LEU A 184 -1.89 16.38 14.18
C LEU A 184 -1.68 15.97 15.65
N GLU A 185 -2.74 15.76 16.42
CA GLU A 185 -2.63 15.21 17.78
C GLU A 185 -1.98 13.83 17.77
N GLU A 186 -2.36 12.95 16.83
CA GLU A 186 -1.71 11.65 16.66
C GLU A 186 -0.25 11.78 16.20
N ILE A 187 0.05 12.68 15.26
CA ILE A 187 1.42 12.96 14.83
C ILE A 187 2.30 13.43 16.02
N HIS A 188 1.76 14.27 16.89
CA HIS A 188 2.50 14.71 18.10
C HIS A 188 2.82 13.54 19.03
N LYS A 189 1.91 12.57 19.18
CA LYS A 189 2.18 11.33 19.94
C LYS A 189 3.28 10.52 19.27
N VAL A 190 3.16 10.33 17.94
CA VAL A 190 4.13 9.56 17.14
C VAL A 190 5.54 10.14 17.25
N ARG A 191 5.70 11.46 17.17
CA ARG A 191 7.00 12.15 17.34
C ARG A 191 7.65 11.88 18.71
N LYS A 192 6.83 11.74 19.76
CA LYS A 192 7.31 11.50 21.13
C LYS A 192 7.69 10.04 21.36
N GLN A 193 6.90 9.09 20.84
CA GLN A 193 7.04 7.67 21.13
C GLN A 193 7.84 6.89 20.09
N GLY A 194 8.03 7.45 18.88
CA GLY A 194 8.82 6.88 17.79
C GLY A 194 8.15 5.71 17.04
N TYR A 195 6.88 5.46 17.29
CA TYR A 195 6.06 4.48 16.57
C TYR A 195 4.65 5.03 16.37
N ALA A 196 3.90 4.46 15.43
CA ALA A 196 2.48 4.74 15.24
C ALA A 196 1.67 3.45 15.24
N LEU A 197 0.41 3.57 15.68
CA LEU A 197 -0.58 2.51 15.61
C LEU A 197 -1.66 2.88 14.59
N ASP A 198 -2.20 1.87 13.93
CA ASP A 198 -3.51 1.86 13.29
C ASP A 198 -4.29 0.74 13.98
N GLU A 199 -5.24 1.12 14.82
CA GLU A 199 -6.08 0.21 15.58
C GLU A 199 -7.50 0.25 15.05
N ASN A 200 -7.74 -0.45 13.93
CA ASN A 200 -9.04 -0.49 13.27
C ASN A 200 -9.46 0.88 12.67
N GLU A 201 -8.49 1.64 12.12
CA GLU A 201 -8.79 2.96 11.56
C GLU A 201 -9.05 2.92 10.05
N TYR A 202 -8.29 2.09 9.30
CA TYR A 202 -8.40 1.97 7.85
C TYR A 202 -9.19 0.73 7.43
N ASP A 203 -8.79 -0.44 7.87
CA ASP A 203 -9.48 -1.70 7.58
C ASP A 203 -10.09 -2.29 8.84
N HIS A 204 -11.37 -2.72 8.77
CA HIS A 204 -12.05 -3.35 9.89
C HIS A 204 -11.32 -4.61 10.38
N GLY A 205 -11.12 -4.71 11.69
CA GLY A 205 -10.51 -5.88 12.32
C GLY A 205 -8.99 -5.97 12.18
N ILE A 206 -8.35 -4.96 11.63
CA ILE A 206 -6.90 -4.87 11.44
C ILE A 206 -6.27 -4.02 12.54
N ILE A 207 -5.08 -4.45 12.96
CA ILE A 207 -4.20 -3.69 13.84
C ILE A 207 -2.78 -3.67 13.28
N CYS A 208 -2.15 -2.49 13.31
CA CYS A 208 -0.80 -2.31 12.82
C CYS A 208 0.04 -1.48 13.79
N ILE A 209 1.33 -1.83 13.90
CA ILE A 209 2.36 -0.94 14.44
C ILE A 209 3.34 -0.62 13.31
N SER A 210 3.73 0.65 13.20
CA SER A 210 4.70 1.11 12.21
C SER A 210 5.84 1.87 12.87
N ILE A 211 7.04 1.70 12.29
CA ILE A 211 8.27 2.39 12.68
C ILE A 211 8.97 2.96 11.45
N PRO A 212 9.81 4.01 11.63
CA PRO A 212 10.55 4.60 10.52
C PRO A 212 11.72 3.72 10.05
N ILE A 213 12.05 3.83 8.77
CA ILE A 213 13.32 3.41 8.17
C ILE A 213 14.01 4.67 7.65
N TYR A 214 15.21 4.94 8.18
CA TYR A 214 15.94 6.17 7.88
C TYR A 214 16.93 6.00 6.75
N ASN A 215 17.02 7.02 5.87
CA ASN A 215 18.08 7.13 4.90
C ASN A 215 19.36 7.72 5.52
N SER A 216 20.44 7.81 4.72
CA SER A 216 21.76 8.35 5.14
C SER A 216 21.71 9.80 5.64
N ASN A 217 20.67 10.56 5.30
CA ASN A 217 20.48 11.95 5.73
C ASN A 217 19.60 12.05 6.99
N GLY A 218 19.21 10.92 7.60
CA GLY A 218 18.33 10.87 8.76
C GLY A 218 16.86 11.17 8.45
N LYS A 219 16.45 11.19 7.17
CA LYS A 219 15.06 11.34 6.78
C LYS A 219 14.36 9.99 6.70
N ILE A 220 13.04 10.01 6.90
CA ILE A 220 12.19 8.83 6.79
C ILE A 220 11.70 8.70 5.34
N ASP A 221 12.33 7.82 4.57
CA ASP A 221 11.90 7.53 3.20
C ASP A 221 10.90 6.39 3.16
N PHE A 222 11.03 5.45 4.10
CA PHE A 222 10.21 4.26 4.17
C PHE A 222 9.75 3.99 5.60
N THR A 223 8.72 3.16 5.72
CA THR A 223 8.28 2.60 6.99
C THR A 223 8.24 1.08 6.92
N MET A 224 8.41 0.45 8.06
CA MET A 224 8.14 -0.96 8.27
C MET A 224 6.98 -1.11 9.25
N SER A 225 5.94 -1.84 8.86
CA SER A 225 4.76 -2.07 9.69
C SER A 225 4.55 -3.56 9.92
N VAL A 226 4.29 -3.94 11.16
CA VAL A 226 3.73 -5.26 11.50
C VAL A 226 2.23 -5.13 11.54
N THR A 227 1.55 -6.04 10.86
CA THR A 227 0.10 -6.05 10.74
C THR A 227 -0.47 -7.41 11.10
N ASP A 228 -1.51 -7.40 11.93
CA ASP A 228 -2.24 -8.60 12.32
C ASP A 228 -3.74 -8.30 12.46
N LEU A 229 -4.55 -9.31 12.74
CA LEU A 229 -5.95 -9.16 13.08
C LEU A 229 -6.10 -8.86 14.58
N ILE A 230 -7.01 -7.96 14.93
CA ILE A 230 -7.41 -7.68 16.33
C ILE A 230 -7.87 -8.96 17.06
N LEU A 231 -8.36 -9.93 16.30
CA LEU A 231 -8.77 -11.24 16.83
C LEU A 231 -7.59 -12.02 17.45
N TYR A 232 -6.37 -11.83 16.93
CA TYR A 232 -5.19 -12.59 17.34
C TYR A 232 -4.21 -11.77 18.18
N THR A 233 -4.22 -10.43 18.03
CA THR A 233 -3.20 -9.56 18.60
C THR A 233 -3.81 -8.27 19.13
N LYS A 234 -3.38 -7.83 20.32
CA LYS A 234 -3.77 -6.57 20.94
C LYS A 234 -2.70 -5.50 20.72
N ALA A 235 -3.08 -4.23 20.90
CA ALA A 235 -2.17 -3.10 20.75
C ALA A 235 -0.94 -3.21 21.66
N GLU A 236 -1.13 -3.61 22.93
CA GLU A 236 -0.05 -3.78 23.88
C GLU A 236 0.98 -4.83 23.44
N GLU A 237 0.53 -5.91 22.80
CA GLU A 237 1.41 -6.96 22.28
C GLU A 237 2.28 -6.46 21.12
N LEU A 238 1.70 -5.63 20.23
CA LEU A 238 2.46 -4.98 19.17
C LEU A 238 3.44 -3.94 19.72
N ILE A 239 3.05 -3.16 20.72
CA ILE A 239 3.92 -2.19 21.38
C ILE A 239 5.11 -2.89 22.04
N ASN A 240 4.91 -4.06 22.64
CA ASN A 240 5.99 -4.87 23.23
C ASN A 240 7.01 -5.37 22.19
N LEU A 241 6.68 -5.35 20.90
CA LEU A 241 7.63 -5.65 19.82
C LEU A 241 8.52 -4.46 19.46
N LYS A 242 8.28 -3.25 20.02
CA LYS A 242 8.97 -2.01 19.61
C LYS A 242 10.48 -2.14 19.59
N ASP A 243 11.10 -2.66 20.65
CA ASP A 243 12.56 -2.78 20.71
C ASP A 243 13.12 -3.71 19.61
N GLN A 244 12.39 -4.78 19.31
CA GLN A 244 12.76 -5.69 18.22
C GLN A 244 12.54 -5.04 16.84
N LEU A 245 11.45 -4.28 16.68
CA LEU A 245 11.18 -3.50 15.48
C LEU A 245 12.28 -2.45 15.25
N ASP A 246 12.69 -1.72 16.29
CA ASP A 246 13.78 -0.74 16.20
C ASP A 246 15.12 -1.39 15.80
N GLU A 247 15.40 -2.59 16.32
CA GLU A 247 16.60 -3.35 15.93
C GLU A 247 16.56 -3.73 14.44
N VAL A 248 15.41 -4.24 13.98
CA VAL A 248 15.21 -4.62 12.57
C VAL A 248 15.27 -3.38 11.67
N SER A 249 14.60 -2.28 12.05
CA SER A 249 14.66 -1.01 11.32
C SER A 249 16.09 -0.52 11.14
N ARG A 250 16.90 -0.52 12.21
CA ARG A 250 18.33 -0.13 12.12
C ARG A 250 19.11 -1.01 11.17
N LYS A 251 18.90 -2.34 11.21
CA LYS A 251 19.55 -3.28 10.29
C LYS A 251 19.15 -2.99 8.84
N VAL A 252 17.88 -2.74 8.59
CA VAL A 252 17.36 -2.42 7.26
C VAL A 252 17.90 -1.07 6.79
N SER A 253 17.81 -0.02 7.64
CA SER A 253 18.36 1.31 7.34
C SER A 253 19.85 1.25 6.98
N ASN A 254 20.64 0.55 7.79
CA ASN A 254 22.07 0.38 7.50
C ASN A 254 22.28 -0.35 6.17
N ALA A 255 21.58 -1.46 5.93
CA ALA A 255 21.73 -2.23 4.70
C ALA A 255 21.37 -1.42 3.44
N ILE A 256 20.36 -0.54 3.53
CA ILE A 256 19.96 0.34 2.41
C ILE A 256 20.96 1.47 2.21
N ASN A 257 21.52 2.03 3.26
CA ASN A 257 22.44 3.17 3.19
C ASN A 257 23.86 2.77 2.71
N TYR A 258 24.17 1.47 2.59
CA TYR A 258 25.43 0.95 2.03
C TYR A 258 25.35 0.65 0.52
N ILE A 259 24.21 0.87 -0.13
CA ILE A 259 24.01 0.69 -1.57
C ILE A 259 24.19 2.04 -2.29
#